data_654fa889934c893a59bb797af8411e7d
#
_entry.id   654fa889934c893a59bb797af8411e7d
#
_cell.length_a   1.000
_cell.length_b   1.000
_cell.length_c   1.000
_cell.angle_alpha   90.00
_cell.angle_beta   90.00
_cell.angle_gamma   90.00
#
_symmetry.space_group_name_H-M   'P 1'
#
loop_
_entity.id
_entity.type
_entity.pdbx_description
1 polymer ?
#
loop_
_entity_poly.entity_id
_entity_poly.type
_entity_poly.pdbx_seq_one_letter_code
_entity_poly.pdbx_strand_id
1 'polypeptide(L)'
;MTSRRVKEDQNYWNFVFSVFFIVVLVGSLFFMRSMRGGYPMAVPPFDAFLMALATFRITRLIVYDKITRWFRELFADTREFSSTLGTGEEVIMVEVRPYGSGLRHTIYDLLQCPWCIGIWSALIVVVCYFVFPWSWTVIFFLALAGAGSLFQVVANAVGWHAENLKLDAQEKERDLQL
;
A
#
# COMPACT_ATOMS: atom_id res chain seq x y z
N MET A 1 1.45 -29.96 6.24
CA MET A 1 2.51 -29.45 5.33
C MET A 1 3.68 -28.99 6.17
N THR A 2 4.92 -29.43 5.86
CA THR A 2 6.11 -29.00 6.61
C THR A 2 6.41 -27.53 6.33
N SER A 3 6.75 -26.74 7.35
CA SER A 3 7.09 -25.30 7.28
C SER A 3 8.08 -24.96 6.15
N ARG A 4 9.00 -25.85 5.84
CA ARG A 4 9.98 -25.70 4.77
C ARG A 4 9.35 -25.67 3.37
N ARG A 5 8.38 -26.55 3.08
CA ARG A 5 7.68 -26.58 1.78
C ARG A 5 6.85 -25.33 1.53
N VAL A 6 6.21 -24.81 2.58
CA VAL A 6 5.45 -23.55 2.49
C VAL A 6 6.37 -22.38 2.12
N LYS A 7 7.57 -22.32 2.71
CA LYS A 7 8.55 -21.25 2.43
C LYS A 7 9.15 -21.37 1.02
N GLU A 8 9.40 -22.59 0.54
CA GLU A 8 9.91 -22.82 -0.82
C GLU A 8 8.87 -22.43 -1.88
N ASP A 9 7.60 -22.78 -1.68
CA ASP A 9 6.48 -22.40 -2.55
C ASP A 9 6.30 -20.87 -2.59
N GLN A 10 6.38 -20.20 -1.44
CA GLN A 10 6.27 -18.75 -1.36
C GLN A 10 7.41 -18.03 -2.08
N ASN A 11 8.65 -18.49 -1.93
CA ASN A 11 9.81 -17.94 -2.64
C ASN A 11 9.67 -18.08 -4.17
N TYR A 12 9.14 -19.21 -4.63
CA TYR A 12 8.86 -19.41 -6.04
C TYR A 12 7.85 -18.39 -6.58
N TRP A 13 6.73 -18.17 -5.90
CA TRP A 13 5.74 -17.20 -6.32
C TRP A 13 6.25 -15.76 -6.27
N ASN A 14 7.04 -15.40 -5.26
CA ASN A 14 7.68 -14.09 -5.19
C ASN A 14 8.63 -13.87 -6.38
N PHE A 15 9.39 -14.89 -6.77
CA PHE A 15 10.25 -14.83 -7.95
C PHE A 15 9.42 -14.65 -9.24
N VAL A 16 8.35 -15.43 -9.41
CA VAL A 16 7.44 -15.32 -10.56
C VAL A 16 6.86 -13.90 -10.68
N PHE A 17 6.39 -13.31 -9.57
CA PHE A 17 5.88 -11.93 -9.57
C PHE A 17 6.96 -10.89 -9.90
N SER A 18 8.20 -11.11 -9.45
CA SER A 18 9.31 -10.22 -9.79
C SER A 18 9.62 -10.26 -11.28
N VAL A 19 9.67 -11.46 -11.87
CA VAL A 19 9.86 -11.63 -13.32
C VAL A 19 8.69 -11.03 -14.08
N PHE A 20 7.45 -11.27 -13.65
CA PHE A 20 6.25 -10.69 -14.26
C PHE A 20 6.32 -9.15 -14.25
N PHE A 21 6.71 -8.55 -13.15
CA PHE A 21 6.90 -7.09 -13.07
C PHE A 21 7.93 -6.58 -14.09
N ILE A 22 9.08 -7.24 -14.20
CA ILE A 22 10.11 -6.87 -15.17
C ILE A 22 9.58 -6.95 -16.60
N VAL A 23 8.84 -8.02 -16.94
CA VAL A 23 8.23 -8.18 -18.26
C VAL A 23 7.23 -7.07 -18.56
N VAL A 24 6.37 -6.73 -17.58
CA VAL A 24 5.39 -5.65 -17.72
C VAL A 24 6.09 -4.28 -17.85
N LEU A 25 7.14 -4.04 -17.07
CA LEU A 25 7.95 -2.81 -17.15
C LEU A 25 8.57 -2.65 -18.54
N VAL A 26 9.27 -3.68 -19.02
CA VAL A 26 9.91 -3.66 -20.34
C VAL A 26 8.85 -3.53 -21.45
N GLY A 27 7.75 -4.27 -21.36
CA GLY A 27 6.62 -4.16 -22.29
C GLY A 27 6.02 -2.75 -22.32
N SER A 28 5.88 -2.11 -21.16
CA SER A 28 5.39 -0.74 -21.04
C SER A 28 6.33 0.28 -21.70
N LEU A 29 7.64 0.09 -21.56
CA LEU A 29 8.64 0.94 -22.23
C LEU A 29 8.56 0.80 -23.77
N PHE A 30 8.44 -0.42 -24.28
CA PHE A 30 8.25 -0.65 -25.70
C PHE A 30 6.93 -0.06 -26.20
N PHE A 31 5.86 -0.22 -25.46
CA PHE A 31 4.54 0.33 -25.78
C PHE A 31 4.57 1.87 -25.85
N MET A 32 5.16 2.53 -24.84
CA MET A 32 5.31 3.99 -24.85
C MET A 32 6.15 4.47 -26.03
N ARG A 33 7.23 3.77 -26.36
CA ARG A 33 8.05 4.07 -27.55
C ARG A 33 7.26 3.95 -28.83
N SER A 34 6.46 2.89 -28.99
CA SER A 34 5.63 2.65 -30.19
C SER A 34 4.58 3.75 -30.39
N MET A 35 3.94 4.18 -29.30
CA MET A 35 2.88 5.19 -29.36
C MET A 35 3.38 6.62 -29.63
N ARG A 36 4.60 6.94 -29.17
CA ARG A 36 5.17 8.30 -29.28
C ARG A 36 6.26 8.46 -30.36
N GLY A 37 6.68 7.39 -31.00
CA GLY A 37 7.77 7.42 -31.98
C GLY A 37 9.16 7.64 -31.37
N GLY A 38 9.30 7.63 -30.02
CA GLY A 38 10.57 7.80 -29.31
C GLY A 38 10.42 7.65 -27.79
N TYR A 39 11.53 7.60 -27.07
CA TYR A 39 11.50 7.65 -25.61
C TYR A 39 11.27 9.08 -25.12
N PRO A 40 10.48 9.26 -24.04
CA PRO A 40 10.33 10.58 -23.42
C PRO A 40 11.67 11.04 -22.87
N MET A 41 12.16 12.20 -23.34
CA MET A 41 13.48 12.69 -22.96
C MET A 41 13.52 13.45 -21.64
N ALA A 42 12.42 14.12 -21.27
CA ALA A 42 12.35 14.87 -20.02
C ALA A 42 10.89 14.97 -19.54
N VAL A 43 10.73 14.90 -18.23
CA VAL A 43 9.47 15.24 -17.53
C VAL A 43 9.70 16.55 -16.80
N PRO A 44 8.82 17.55 -16.89
CA PRO A 44 8.92 18.77 -16.10
C PRO A 44 8.95 18.43 -14.61
N PRO A 45 9.82 19.06 -13.81
CA PRO A 45 9.94 18.75 -12.37
C PRO A 45 8.61 18.86 -11.61
N PHE A 46 7.76 19.79 -12.00
CA PHE A 46 6.43 19.95 -11.43
C PHE A 46 5.53 18.74 -11.72
N ASP A 47 5.52 18.24 -12.95
CA ASP A 47 4.74 17.05 -13.31
C ASP A 47 5.28 15.80 -12.61
N ALA A 48 6.61 15.68 -12.49
CA ALA A 48 7.23 14.59 -11.73
C ALA A 48 6.78 14.59 -10.26
N PHE A 49 6.70 15.78 -9.64
CA PHE A 49 6.19 15.94 -8.28
C PHE A 49 4.71 15.54 -8.16
N LEU A 50 3.86 15.98 -9.11
CA LEU A 50 2.45 15.58 -9.15
C LEU A 50 2.30 14.06 -9.32
N MET A 51 3.09 13.45 -10.19
CA MET A 51 3.11 11.99 -10.39
C MET A 51 3.50 11.24 -9.11
N ALA A 52 4.48 11.75 -8.36
CA ALA A 52 4.87 11.16 -7.09
C ALA A 52 3.74 11.22 -6.05
N LEU A 53 3.06 12.36 -5.92
CA LEU A 53 1.89 12.50 -5.03
C LEU A 53 0.71 11.63 -5.47
N ALA A 54 0.45 11.53 -6.76
CA ALA A 54 -0.59 10.64 -7.31
C ALA A 54 -0.27 9.17 -7.01
N THR A 55 0.99 8.76 -7.21
CA THR A 55 1.47 7.43 -6.86
C THR A 55 1.28 7.13 -5.38
N PHE A 56 1.65 8.07 -4.50
CA PHE A 56 1.42 7.97 -3.07
C PHE A 56 -0.06 7.78 -2.73
N ARG A 57 -0.96 8.55 -3.38
CA ARG A 57 -2.39 8.44 -3.15
C ARG A 57 -2.96 7.09 -3.59
N ILE A 58 -2.58 6.60 -4.77
CA ILE A 58 -3.01 5.29 -5.28
C ILE A 58 -2.54 4.18 -4.34
N THR A 59 -1.28 4.23 -3.92
CA THR A 59 -0.72 3.26 -2.98
C THR A 59 -1.50 3.24 -1.66
N ARG A 60 -1.78 4.41 -1.08
CA ARG A 60 -2.60 4.49 0.13
C ARG A 60 -4.01 3.98 -0.06
N LEU A 61 -4.63 4.32 -1.19
CA LEU A 61 -5.97 3.86 -1.53
C LEU A 61 -6.04 2.33 -1.53
N ILE A 62 -5.05 1.67 -2.14
CA ILE A 62 -5.03 0.21 -2.26
C ILE A 62 -4.67 -0.46 -0.93
N VAL A 63 -3.67 0.04 -0.21
CA VAL A 63 -3.11 -0.64 0.97
C VAL A 63 -3.88 -0.33 2.25
N TYR A 64 -4.28 0.94 2.46
CA TYR A 64 -4.75 1.41 3.77
C TYR A 64 -6.23 1.80 3.81
N ASP A 65 -6.80 2.30 2.70
CA ASP A 65 -8.14 2.85 2.73
C ASP A 65 -9.21 1.76 2.90
N LYS A 66 -10.28 2.10 3.64
CA LYS A 66 -11.40 1.19 3.93
C LYS A 66 -12.19 0.84 2.67
N ILE A 67 -12.22 1.75 1.69
CA ILE A 67 -12.98 1.57 0.45
C ILE A 67 -12.48 0.40 -0.40
N THR A 68 -11.19 0.07 -0.29
CA THR A 68 -10.56 -1.05 -1.02
C THR A 68 -10.43 -2.32 -0.17
N ARG A 69 -10.96 -2.30 1.06
CA ARG A 69 -10.90 -3.44 1.98
C ARG A 69 -11.52 -4.70 1.38
N TRP A 70 -12.68 -4.58 0.76
CA TRP A 70 -13.37 -5.67 0.10
C TRP A 70 -12.50 -6.37 -0.95
N PHE A 71 -11.70 -5.60 -1.71
CA PHE A 71 -10.79 -6.14 -2.71
C PHE A 71 -9.63 -6.93 -2.09
N ARG A 72 -9.06 -6.42 -0.98
CA ARG A 72 -7.99 -7.13 -0.26
C ARG A 72 -8.50 -8.42 0.39
N GLU A 73 -9.73 -8.41 0.89
CA GLU A 73 -10.38 -9.57 1.53
C GLU A 73 -10.69 -10.70 0.54
N LEU A 74 -10.78 -10.45 -0.78
CA LEU A 74 -10.91 -11.51 -1.79
C LEU A 74 -9.74 -12.51 -1.77
N PHE A 75 -8.58 -12.06 -1.30
CA PHE A 75 -7.34 -12.86 -1.24
C PHE A 75 -7.02 -13.33 0.18
N ALA A 76 -7.87 -13.03 1.16
CA ALA A 76 -7.73 -13.42 2.54
C ALA A 76 -8.62 -14.61 2.90
N ASP A 77 -8.18 -15.39 3.88
CA ASP A 77 -9.00 -16.40 4.57
C ASP A 77 -9.51 -15.76 5.87
N THR A 78 -10.84 -15.70 6.00
CA THR A 78 -11.48 -15.11 7.19
C THR A 78 -11.91 -16.24 8.11
N ARG A 79 -11.36 -16.29 9.31
CA ARG A 79 -11.74 -17.27 10.33
C ARG A 79 -12.36 -16.55 11.53
N GLU A 80 -13.53 -17.01 11.89
CA GLU A 80 -14.18 -16.61 13.12
C GLU A 80 -13.78 -17.57 14.24
N PHE A 81 -13.32 -17.04 15.35
CA PHE A 81 -13.14 -17.83 16.57
C PHE A 81 -13.69 -17.07 17.77
N SER A 82 -14.33 -17.83 18.64
CA SER A 82 -14.82 -17.29 19.92
C SER A 82 -13.65 -17.23 20.90
N SER A 83 -13.45 -16.07 21.50
CA SER A 83 -12.54 -15.87 22.62
C SER A 83 -13.35 -15.41 23.82
N THR A 84 -13.17 -16.10 24.97
CA THR A 84 -13.80 -15.69 26.22
C THR A 84 -12.94 -14.63 26.89
N LEU A 85 -13.44 -13.41 26.99
CA LEU A 85 -12.82 -12.38 27.84
C LEU A 85 -12.85 -12.82 29.30
N GLY A 86 -11.90 -12.34 30.10
CA GLY A 86 -11.83 -12.62 31.53
C GLY A 86 -13.09 -12.24 32.36
N THR A 87 -14.06 -11.57 31.72
CA THR A 87 -15.39 -11.24 32.25
C THR A 87 -16.46 -12.33 31.99
N GLY A 88 -16.10 -13.42 31.27
CA GLY A 88 -17.04 -14.50 30.92
C GLY A 88 -17.91 -14.22 29.70
N GLU A 89 -17.76 -13.08 29.01
CA GLU A 89 -18.44 -12.79 27.76
C GLU A 89 -17.73 -13.44 26.58
N GLU A 90 -18.48 -14.16 25.74
CA GLU A 90 -17.99 -14.68 24.46
C GLU A 90 -17.96 -13.54 23.43
N VAL A 91 -16.75 -13.18 22.99
CA VAL A 91 -16.56 -12.22 21.89
C VAL A 91 -16.13 -12.98 20.67
N ILE A 92 -16.89 -12.83 19.57
CA ILE A 92 -16.51 -13.37 18.26
C ILE A 92 -15.43 -12.47 17.69
N MET A 93 -14.20 -12.99 17.63
CA MET A 93 -13.10 -12.33 16.94
C MET A 93 -13.00 -12.85 15.52
N VAL A 94 -12.95 -11.91 14.56
CA VAL A 94 -12.73 -12.21 13.15
C VAL A 94 -11.24 -11.97 12.85
N GLU A 95 -10.51 -13.05 12.62
CA GLU A 95 -9.11 -12.96 12.22
C GLU A 95 -9.00 -13.13 10.70
N VAL A 96 -8.44 -12.10 10.07
CA VAL A 96 -8.15 -12.12 8.63
C VAL A 96 -6.72 -12.59 8.46
N ARG A 97 -6.54 -13.79 7.89
CA ARG A 97 -5.23 -14.39 7.64
C ARG A 97 -4.97 -14.60 6.15
N PRO A 98 -3.72 -14.56 5.69
CA PRO A 98 -3.40 -15.01 4.34
C PRO A 98 -3.70 -16.51 4.18
N TYR A 99 -4.05 -16.94 2.98
CA TYR A 99 -4.09 -18.37 2.67
C TYR A 99 -2.74 -19.01 2.97
N GLY A 100 -2.72 -20.29 3.34
CA GLY A 100 -1.53 -20.97 3.86
C GLY A 100 -0.28 -20.96 2.97
N SER A 101 -0.43 -20.93 1.62
CA SER A 101 0.65 -20.77 0.63
C SER A 101 0.09 -20.58 -0.78
N GLY A 102 0.95 -20.20 -1.73
CA GLY A 102 0.63 -20.13 -3.15
C GLY A 102 0.28 -18.75 -3.66
N LEU A 103 -0.27 -18.68 -4.86
CA LEU A 103 -0.58 -17.44 -5.58
C LEU A 103 -1.42 -16.45 -4.77
N ARG A 104 -2.47 -16.93 -4.09
CA ARG A 104 -3.36 -16.05 -3.30
C ARG A 104 -2.65 -15.43 -2.11
N HIS A 105 -1.78 -16.19 -1.45
CA HIS A 105 -0.95 -15.69 -0.36
C HIS A 105 -0.03 -14.56 -0.85
N THR A 106 0.67 -14.79 -1.97
CA THR A 106 1.58 -13.79 -2.55
C THR A 106 0.85 -12.52 -2.96
N ILE A 107 -0.35 -12.64 -3.57
CA ILE A 107 -1.17 -11.46 -3.92
C ILE A 107 -1.61 -10.71 -2.65
N TYR A 108 -2.01 -11.42 -1.60
CA TYR A 108 -2.38 -10.82 -0.33
C TYR A 108 -1.22 -10.04 0.29
N ASP A 109 -0.03 -10.63 0.35
CA ASP A 109 1.18 -9.99 0.86
C ASP A 109 1.57 -8.76 0.01
N LEU A 110 1.46 -8.88 -1.32
CA LEU A 110 1.71 -7.79 -2.25
C LEU A 110 0.77 -6.60 -1.97
N LEU A 111 -0.53 -6.88 -1.78
CA LEU A 111 -1.56 -5.87 -1.53
C LEU A 111 -1.43 -5.18 -0.17
N GLN A 112 -0.75 -5.80 0.79
CA GLN A 112 -0.46 -5.21 2.10
C GLN A 112 0.91 -4.53 2.16
N CYS A 113 1.76 -4.71 1.16
CA CYS A 113 3.07 -4.13 1.09
C CYS A 113 3.04 -2.77 0.35
N PRO A 114 3.15 -1.62 1.04
CA PRO A 114 3.10 -0.30 0.39
C PRO A 114 4.26 -0.09 -0.60
N TRP A 115 5.40 -0.69 -0.35
CA TRP A 115 6.56 -0.61 -1.24
C TRP A 115 6.30 -1.37 -2.55
N CYS A 116 5.69 -2.55 -2.44
CA CYS A 116 5.38 -3.38 -3.61
C CYS A 116 4.29 -2.73 -4.48
N ILE A 117 3.19 -2.30 -3.86
CA ILE A 117 2.10 -1.59 -4.57
C ILE A 117 2.58 -0.23 -5.08
N GLY A 118 3.48 0.45 -4.36
CA GLY A 118 4.05 1.72 -4.80
C GLY A 118 4.73 1.64 -6.16
N ILE A 119 5.50 0.59 -6.42
CA ILE A 119 6.17 0.39 -7.72
C ILE A 119 5.15 0.17 -8.84
N TRP A 120 4.12 -0.64 -8.63
CA TRP A 120 3.03 -0.86 -9.57
C TRP A 120 2.23 0.42 -9.84
N SER A 121 1.92 1.16 -8.79
CA SER A 121 1.22 2.45 -8.89
C SER A 121 2.04 3.47 -9.67
N ALA A 122 3.36 3.55 -9.44
CA ALA A 122 4.26 4.41 -10.19
C ALA A 122 4.28 4.05 -11.68
N LEU A 123 4.38 2.76 -12.01
CA LEU A 123 4.35 2.31 -13.39
C LEU A 123 3.04 2.71 -14.09
N ILE A 124 1.90 2.51 -13.45
CA ILE A 124 0.59 2.90 -13.99
C ILE A 124 0.54 4.41 -14.24
N VAL A 125 0.95 5.23 -13.26
CA VAL A 125 0.94 6.70 -13.38
C VAL A 125 1.83 7.15 -14.53
N VAL A 126 3.05 6.60 -14.65
CA VAL A 126 3.98 6.92 -15.73
C VAL A 126 3.40 6.54 -17.10
N VAL A 127 2.89 5.33 -17.24
CA VAL A 127 2.28 4.88 -18.50
C VAL A 127 1.08 5.76 -18.87
N CYS A 128 0.20 6.05 -17.92
CA CYS A 128 -0.95 6.92 -18.16
C CYS A 128 -0.52 8.32 -18.59
N TYR A 129 0.45 8.92 -17.91
CA TYR A 129 0.96 10.25 -18.23
C TYR A 129 1.48 10.35 -19.66
N PHE A 130 2.22 9.34 -20.11
CA PHE A 130 2.81 9.37 -21.43
C PHE A 130 1.87 8.91 -22.56
N VAL A 131 0.92 8.03 -22.28
CA VAL A 131 0.06 7.45 -23.34
C VAL A 131 -1.21 8.26 -23.54
N PHE A 132 -1.84 8.76 -22.48
CA PHE A 132 -3.15 9.40 -22.54
C PHE A 132 -3.07 10.92 -22.33
N PRO A 133 -3.43 11.76 -23.33
CA PRO A 133 -3.37 13.23 -23.19
C PRO A 133 -4.25 13.79 -22.06
N TRP A 134 -5.38 13.14 -21.78
CA TRP A 134 -6.34 13.55 -20.73
C TRP A 134 -5.95 13.09 -19.31
N SER A 135 -4.95 12.22 -19.17
CA SER A 135 -4.52 11.66 -17.89
C SER A 135 -3.98 12.71 -16.94
N TRP A 136 -3.47 13.83 -17.44
CA TRP A 136 -2.95 14.93 -16.62
C TRP A 136 -3.97 15.41 -15.59
N THR A 137 -5.24 15.58 -15.99
CA THR A 137 -6.30 16.02 -15.06
C THR A 137 -6.54 15.01 -13.96
N VAL A 138 -6.53 13.71 -14.28
CA VAL A 138 -6.71 12.63 -13.30
C VAL A 138 -5.51 12.56 -12.34
N ILE A 139 -4.29 12.67 -12.88
CA ILE A 139 -3.04 12.70 -12.09
C ILE A 139 -3.04 13.91 -11.15
N PHE A 140 -3.45 15.08 -11.63
CA PHE A 140 -3.57 16.29 -10.83
C PHE A 140 -4.56 16.12 -9.67
N PHE A 141 -5.76 15.58 -9.95
CA PHE A 141 -6.74 15.27 -8.91
C PHE A 141 -6.20 14.30 -7.86
N LEU A 142 -5.57 13.21 -8.30
CA LEU A 142 -4.95 12.23 -7.40
C LEU A 142 -3.79 12.85 -6.60
N ALA A 143 -3.02 13.75 -7.20
CA ALA A 143 -1.93 14.46 -6.53
C ALA A 143 -2.45 15.39 -5.42
N LEU A 144 -3.53 16.14 -5.66
CA LEU A 144 -4.19 16.95 -4.63
C LEU A 144 -4.70 16.08 -3.47
N ALA A 145 -5.37 14.97 -3.78
CA ALA A 145 -5.82 14.02 -2.78
C ALA A 145 -4.64 13.36 -2.03
N GLY A 146 -3.52 13.15 -2.72
CA GLY A 146 -2.27 12.66 -2.15
C GLY A 146 -1.64 13.64 -1.18
N ALA A 147 -1.54 14.92 -1.57
CA ALA A 147 -1.06 15.99 -0.71
C ALA A 147 -1.92 16.12 0.56
N GLY A 148 -3.24 16.14 0.42
CA GLY A 148 -4.16 16.16 1.57
C GLY A 148 -3.95 14.97 2.51
N SER A 149 -3.78 13.77 1.96
CA SER A 149 -3.48 12.56 2.75
C SER A 149 -2.14 12.65 3.46
N LEU A 150 -1.11 13.21 2.82
CA LEU A 150 0.21 13.40 3.40
C LEU A 150 0.17 14.38 4.57
N PHE A 151 -0.49 15.53 4.40
CA PHE A 151 -0.69 16.50 5.48
C PHE A 151 -1.43 15.88 6.67
N GLN A 152 -2.46 15.06 6.42
CA GLN A 152 -3.19 14.40 7.49
C GLN A 152 -2.30 13.41 8.26
N VAL A 153 -1.43 12.67 7.58
CA VAL A 153 -0.47 11.75 8.22
C VAL A 153 0.51 12.53 9.10
N VAL A 154 1.04 13.65 8.60
CA VAL A 154 1.95 14.50 9.35
C VAL A 154 1.24 15.11 10.57
N ALA A 155 0.04 15.64 10.39
CA ALA A 155 -0.75 16.21 11.48
C ALA A 155 -1.05 15.18 12.58
N ASN A 156 -1.40 13.95 12.20
CA ASN A 156 -1.62 12.86 13.15
C ASN A 156 -0.33 12.49 13.90
N ALA A 157 0.80 12.40 13.20
CA ALA A 157 2.09 12.09 13.82
C ALA A 157 2.51 13.14 14.84
N VAL A 158 2.32 14.43 14.53
CA VAL A 158 2.59 15.55 15.45
C VAL A 158 1.64 15.50 16.65
N GLY A 159 0.34 15.24 16.41
CA GLY A 159 -0.66 15.10 17.47
C GLY A 159 -0.33 13.98 18.46
N TRP A 160 0.03 12.80 17.94
CA TRP A 160 0.47 11.67 18.74
C TRP A 160 1.72 11.98 19.59
N HIS A 161 2.68 12.66 19.00
CA HIS A 161 3.89 13.06 19.71
C HIS A 161 3.59 14.04 20.85
N ALA A 162 2.72 15.01 20.61
CA ALA A 162 2.30 15.97 21.65
C ALA A 162 1.52 15.30 22.79
N GLU A 163 0.69 14.29 22.47
CA GLU A 163 -0.06 13.53 23.48
C GLU A 163 0.87 12.67 24.34
N ASN A 164 1.84 11.98 23.75
CA ASN A 164 2.84 11.21 24.51
C ASN A 164 3.63 12.10 25.47
N LEU A 165 4.06 13.29 25.04
CA LEU A 165 4.77 14.23 25.92
C LEU A 165 3.91 14.69 27.11
N LYS A 166 2.60 14.84 26.92
CA LYS A 166 1.68 15.16 28.03
C LYS A 166 1.56 14.01 29.03
N LEU A 167 1.45 12.79 28.53
CA LEU A 167 1.38 11.58 29.38
C LEU A 167 2.64 11.42 30.21
N ASP A 168 3.81 11.58 29.59
CA ASP A 168 5.11 11.52 30.28
C ASP A 168 5.25 12.60 31.36
N ALA A 169 4.74 13.81 31.09
CA ALA A 169 4.75 14.90 32.09
C ALA A 169 3.83 14.58 33.27
N GLN A 170 2.64 14.05 33.02
CA GLN A 170 1.69 13.66 34.07
C GLN A 170 2.21 12.50 34.94
N GLU A 171 2.92 11.55 34.34
CA GLU A 171 3.54 10.45 35.05
C GLU A 171 4.63 10.95 35.99
N LYS A 172 5.50 11.85 35.52
CA LYS A 172 6.53 12.50 36.37
C LYS A 172 5.95 13.31 37.50
N GLU A 173 4.87 14.05 37.30
CA GLU A 173 4.20 14.80 38.37
C GLU A 173 3.62 13.87 39.42
N ARG A 174 3.09 12.71 39.05
CA ARG A 174 2.54 11.71 39.94
C ARG A 174 3.65 11.08 40.81
N ASP A 175 4.78 10.78 40.19
CA ASP A 175 5.94 10.18 40.89
C ASP A 175 6.58 11.16 41.92
N LEU A 176 6.46 12.46 41.69
CA LEU A 176 6.95 13.50 42.60
C LEU A 176 6.02 13.76 43.78
N GLN A 177 4.77 13.28 43.73
CA GLN A 177 3.77 13.43 44.81
C GLN A 177 3.70 12.21 45.75
N LEU A 178 4.42 11.14 45.46
CA LEU A 178 4.57 9.95 46.29
C LEU A 178 5.85 10.00 47.13
#